data_d6e00097fe3e51d238785a28710691aa
#
_entry.id   d6e00097fe3e51d238785a28710691aa
#
_cell.length_a   1.000
_cell.length_b   1.000
_cell.length_c   1.000
_cell.angle_alpha   90.00
_cell.angle_beta   90.00
_cell.angle_gamma   90.00
#
_symmetry.space_group_name_H-M   'P 1'
#
loop_
_entity.id
_entity.type
_entity.pdbx_description
1 polymer ?
#
loop_
_entity_poly.entity_id
_entity_poly.type
_entity_poly.pdbx_seq_one_letter_code
_entity_poly.pdbx_strand_id
1 'polypeptide(L)'
;MEHLIIPKGYTAPLTIRETEVAIKEIKDHFERALAKSLHLTRVSAPLFVKPESGLNDNLNGVERPVAFGIKEQNDTPVEIVHSLAKWKRYALKRYGFHSGEGLYTDMNAIRRDEDTDNIHSIYVDQWDWEKVISKEERNMETLQYTVRKVYAALRETEEYISRRYNYIDPILPEEITFITSQELENLYPSSTPKEREYKIVKEKGAVFISQIGKELISGEKHDGRAPVSYTHLRA
;
A
#
# COMPACT_ATOMS: atom_id res chain seq x y z
N MET A 1 6.61 24.45 4.74
CA MET A 1 7.15 23.89 3.48
C MET A 1 8.64 23.51 3.60
N GLU A 2 9.10 23.25 4.80
CA GLU A 2 10.51 22.88 5.07
C GLU A 2 10.90 21.47 4.59
N HIS A 3 9.92 20.62 4.24
CA HIS A 3 10.15 19.22 3.87
C HIS A 3 10.08 18.94 2.37
N LEU A 4 9.83 19.97 1.54
CA LEU A 4 9.81 19.80 0.07
C LEU A 4 11.22 19.93 -0.52
N ILE A 5 11.68 18.87 -1.19
CA ILE A 5 12.93 18.86 -1.93
C ILE A 5 12.63 19.12 -3.40
N ILE A 6 13.07 20.26 -3.91
CA ILE A 6 12.98 20.60 -5.34
C ILE A 6 14.40 20.64 -5.88
N PRO A 7 14.81 19.66 -6.71
CA PRO A 7 16.15 19.64 -7.27
C PRO A 7 16.42 20.89 -8.11
N LYS A 8 17.61 21.47 -7.95
CA LYS A 8 18.01 22.66 -8.73
C LYS A 8 18.00 22.35 -10.22
N GLY A 9 17.28 23.17 -11.00
CA GLY A 9 17.17 23.01 -12.45
C GLY A 9 16.17 21.94 -12.89
N TYR A 10 15.36 21.37 -11.98
CA TYR A 10 14.30 20.46 -12.36
C TYR A 10 13.26 21.15 -13.23
N THR A 11 12.94 20.53 -14.35
CA THR A 11 11.85 20.91 -15.25
C THR A 11 10.99 19.68 -15.49
N ALA A 12 9.70 19.82 -15.26
CA ALA A 12 8.75 18.73 -15.52
C ALA A 12 8.71 18.41 -17.02
N PRO A 13 8.86 17.14 -17.44
CA PRO A 13 8.84 16.78 -18.85
C PRO A 13 7.45 16.82 -19.46
N LEU A 14 6.41 16.88 -18.64
CA LEU A 14 4.99 16.96 -19.04
C LEU A 14 4.36 18.27 -18.56
N THR A 15 3.42 18.77 -19.33
CA THR A 15 2.48 19.78 -18.85
C THR A 15 1.56 19.21 -17.77
N ILE A 16 0.89 20.05 -17.00
CA ILE A 16 -0.07 19.60 -15.97
C ILE A 16 -1.14 18.69 -16.58
N ARG A 17 -1.70 19.05 -17.74
CA ARG A 17 -2.70 18.23 -18.44
C ARG A 17 -2.15 16.85 -18.81
N GLU A 18 -0.95 16.79 -19.37
CA GLU A 18 -0.33 15.53 -19.78
C GLU A 18 -0.01 14.66 -18.54
N THR A 19 0.38 15.29 -17.44
CA THR A 19 0.59 14.59 -16.15
C THR A 19 -0.70 13.94 -15.65
N GLU A 20 -1.84 14.65 -15.69
CA GLU A 20 -3.14 14.08 -15.30
C GLU A 20 -3.56 12.91 -16.19
N VAL A 21 -3.32 13.01 -17.50
CA VAL A 21 -3.56 11.91 -18.44
C VAL A 21 -2.65 10.72 -18.11
N ALA A 22 -1.37 10.96 -17.89
CA ALA A 22 -0.41 9.91 -17.56
C ALA A 22 -0.75 9.18 -16.24
N ILE A 23 -1.15 9.93 -15.20
CA ILE A 23 -1.62 9.35 -13.93
C ILE A 23 -2.81 8.42 -14.18
N LYS A 24 -3.79 8.85 -14.97
CA LYS A 24 -4.96 8.01 -15.30
C LYS A 24 -4.56 6.76 -16.08
N GLU A 25 -3.68 6.87 -17.07
CA GLU A 25 -3.19 5.74 -17.86
C GLU A 25 -2.46 4.70 -16.98
N ILE A 26 -1.58 5.16 -16.08
CA ILE A 26 -0.87 4.28 -15.11
C ILE A 26 -1.88 3.55 -14.23
N LYS A 27 -2.81 4.30 -13.66
CA LYS A 27 -3.83 3.75 -12.75
C LYS A 27 -4.66 2.67 -13.45
N ASP A 28 -5.20 2.95 -14.61
CA ASP A 28 -6.04 2.01 -15.37
C ASP A 28 -5.28 0.76 -15.81
N HIS A 29 -4.03 0.91 -16.21
CA HIS A 29 -3.22 -0.22 -16.62
C HIS A 29 -2.89 -1.14 -15.45
N PHE A 30 -2.34 -0.58 -14.37
CA PHE A 30 -1.98 -1.33 -13.17
C PHE A 30 -3.18 -2.02 -12.53
N GLU A 31 -4.31 -1.30 -12.39
CA GLU A 31 -5.55 -1.83 -11.84
C GLU A 31 -5.99 -3.11 -12.56
N ARG A 32 -6.03 -3.08 -13.89
CA ARG A 32 -6.43 -4.23 -14.71
C ARG A 32 -5.43 -5.38 -14.64
N ALA A 33 -4.14 -5.08 -14.72
CA ALA A 33 -3.07 -6.07 -14.62
C ALA A 33 -3.09 -6.79 -13.27
N LEU A 34 -3.21 -6.03 -12.17
CA LEU A 34 -3.26 -6.57 -10.81
C LEU A 34 -4.54 -7.39 -10.57
N ALA A 35 -5.70 -6.86 -10.95
CA ALA A 35 -6.98 -7.55 -10.79
C ALA A 35 -7.00 -8.90 -11.53
N LYS A 36 -6.51 -8.94 -12.75
CA LYS A 36 -6.36 -10.18 -13.55
C LYS A 36 -5.38 -11.15 -12.88
N SER A 37 -4.23 -10.66 -12.45
CA SER A 37 -3.16 -11.48 -11.86
C SER A 37 -3.54 -12.15 -10.56
N LEU A 38 -4.33 -11.48 -9.72
CA LEU A 38 -4.72 -11.94 -8.39
C LEU A 38 -6.17 -12.43 -8.27
N HIS A 39 -6.95 -12.42 -9.35
CA HIS A 39 -8.38 -12.78 -9.38
C HIS A 39 -9.21 -11.87 -8.46
N LEU A 40 -9.08 -10.56 -8.66
CA LEU A 40 -9.77 -9.56 -7.85
C LEU A 40 -10.99 -8.99 -8.59
N THR A 41 -12.07 -8.81 -7.85
CA THR A 41 -13.29 -8.13 -8.32
C THR A 41 -13.32 -6.72 -7.75
N ARG A 42 -13.59 -5.72 -8.59
CA ARG A 42 -13.77 -4.35 -8.13
C ARG A 42 -15.08 -4.21 -7.34
N VAL A 43 -14.99 -3.59 -6.17
CA VAL A 43 -16.16 -3.23 -5.35
C VAL A 43 -16.09 -1.76 -4.93
N SER A 44 -17.24 -1.16 -4.61
CA SER A 44 -17.27 0.20 -4.09
C SER A 44 -17.12 0.17 -2.57
N ALA A 45 -16.20 0.99 -2.05
CA ALA A 45 -15.96 1.14 -0.63
C ALA A 45 -16.62 2.42 -0.08
N PRO A 46 -16.93 2.48 1.23
CA PRO A 46 -17.38 3.71 1.86
C PRO A 46 -16.24 4.73 1.97
N LEU A 47 -16.56 6.00 1.78
CA LEU A 47 -15.65 7.11 2.08
C LEU A 47 -15.60 7.39 3.60
N PHE A 48 -16.73 7.17 4.28
CA PHE A 48 -16.87 7.39 5.72
C PHE A 48 -17.69 6.27 6.35
N VAL A 49 -17.48 6.06 7.63
CA VAL A 49 -18.17 5.03 8.44
C VAL A 49 -18.56 5.61 9.79
N LYS A 50 -19.54 4.98 10.46
CA LYS A 50 -19.85 5.31 11.84
C LYS A 50 -18.74 4.82 12.77
N PRO A 51 -18.30 5.61 13.78
CA PRO A 51 -17.28 5.20 14.74
C PRO A 51 -17.58 3.86 15.42
N GLU A 52 -18.85 3.68 15.86
CA GLU A 52 -19.32 2.45 16.52
C GLU A 52 -19.27 1.19 15.64
N SER A 53 -19.16 1.34 14.31
CA SER A 53 -18.99 0.19 13.41
C SER A 53 -17.65 -0.51 13.59
N GLY A 54 -16.64 0.19 14.13
CA GLY A 54 -15.28 -0.29 14.27
C GLY A 54 -14.56 -0.55 12.94
N LEU A 55 -15.15 -0.13 11.81
CA LEU A 55 -14.61 -0.39 10.46
C LEU A 55 -13.52 0.59 10.03
N ASN A 56 -13.39 1.75 10.69
CA ASN A 56 -12.25 2.63 10.47
C ASN A 56 -11.00 2.01 11.12
N ASP A 57 -9.89 2.05 10.40
CA ASP A 57 -8.59 1.59 10.93
C ASP A 57 -7.79 2.79 11.40
N ASN A 58 -7.50 2.85 12.68
CA ASN A 58 -6.84 3.99 13.32
C ASN A 58 -5.31 3.95 13.15
N LEU A 59 -4.80 3.28 12.13
CA LEU A 59 -3.36 3.20 11.80
C LEU A 59 -2.51 2.84 13.04
N ASN A 60 -1.76 3.81 13.58
CA ASN A 60 -0.95 3.64 14.80
C ASN A 60 -1.75 3.85 16.10
N GLY A 61 -3.02 4.27 15.99
CA GLY A 61 -3.89 4.54 17.14
C GLY A 61 -3.76 5.96 17.73
N VAL A 62 -2.97 6.82 17.14
CA VAL A 62 -2.77 8.21 17.55
C VAL A 62 -3.35 9.22 16.56
N GLU A 63 -3.55 8.81 15.31
CA GLU A 63 -4.10 9.65 14.26
C GLU A 63 -5.59 9.94 14.51
N ARG A 64 -5.96 11.20 14.37
CA ARG A 64 -7.32 11.67 14.55
C ARG A 64 -8.10 11.60 13.24
N PRO A 65 -9.29 10.98 13.17
CA PRO A 65 -10.11 11.01 11.97
C PRO A 65 -10.68 12.40 11.71
N VAL A 66 -11.02 12.69 10.46
CA VAL A 66 -11.91 13.80 10.11
C VAL A 66 -13.34 13.32 10.31
N ALA A 67 -14.05 13.94 11.23
CA ALA A 67 -15.41 13.59 11.58
C ALA A 67 -16.39 14.72 11.25
N PHE A 68 -17.65 14.35 10.94
CA PHE A 68 -18.76 15.28 10.74
C PHE A 68 -20.09 14.62 11.11
N GLY A 69 -21.13 15.43 11.30
CA GLY A 69 -22.48 14.95 11.59
C GLY A 69 -23.32 14.84 10.33
N ILE A 70 -24.21 13.84 10.26
CA ILE A 70 -25.20 13.70 9.19
C ILE A 70 -26.50 14.36 9.65
N LYS A 71 -26.83 15.51 9.07
CA LYS A 71 -28.02 16.32 9.44
C LYS A 71 -29.31 15.53 9.48
N GLU A 72 -29.58 14.71 8.46
CA GLU A 72 -30.80 13.91 8.36
C GLU A 72 -30.89 12.75 9.37
N GLN A 73 -29.78 12.46 10.07
CA GLN A 73 -29.70 11.45 11.11
C GLN A 73 -29.39 12.06 12.48
N ASN A 74 -29.99 13.22 12.77
CA ASN A 74 -29.79 13.95 14.04
C ASN A 74 -28.33 14.20 14.38
N ASP A 75 -27.54 14.64 13.38
CA ASP A 75 -26.11 14.88 13.50
C ASP A 75 -25.30 13.67 13.99
N THR A 76 -25.79 12.46 13.65
CA THR A 76 -25.03 11.23 13.92
C THR A 76 -23.61 11.35 13.38
N PRO A 77 -22.57 11.16 14.24
CA PRO A 77 -21.18 11.31 13.83
C PRO A 77 -20.75 10.20 12.90
N VAL A 78 -19.98 10.57 11.89
CA VAL A 78 -19.28 9.67 10.98
C VAL A 78 -17.84 10.14 10.79
N GLU A 79 -16.95 9.22 10.43
CA GLU A 79 -15.53 9.45 10.25
C GLU A 79 -15.10 9.08 8.84
N ILE A 80 -14.34 9.95 8.17
CA ILE A 80 -13.66 9.61 6.92
C ILE A 80 -12.60 8.55 7.24
N VAL A 81 -12.56 7.50 6.42
CA VAL A 81 -11.67 6.36 6.65
C VAL A 81 -10.20 6.73 6.53
N HIS A 82 -9.36 6.20 7.40
CA HIS A 82 -7.91 6.24 7.29
C HIS A 82 -7.37 5.06 6.46
N SER A 83 -8.03 3.91 6.56
CA SER A 83 -7.73 2.68 5.87
C SER A 83 -8.97 1.80 5.78
N LEU A 84 -9.06 0.99 4.74
CA LEU A 84 -10.16 0.05 4.50
C LEU A 84 -9.80 -1.39 4.93
N ALA A 85 -8.73 -1.63 5.65
CA ALA A 85 -8.29 -2.97 5.99
C ALA A 85 -9.38 -3.81 6.69
N LYS A 86 -10.04 -3.24 7.68
CA LYS A 86 -11.15 -3.91 8.41
C LYS A 86 -12.39 -4.05 7.54
N TRP A 87 -12.74 -2.98 6.80
CA TRP A 87 -13.91 -3.00 5.92
C TRP A 87 -13.78 -4.04 4.80
N LYS A 88 -12.62 -4.16 4.15
CA LYS A 88 -12.41 -5.16 3.09
C LYS A 88 -12.67 -6.58 3.57
N ARG A 89 -12.21 -6.94 4.76
CA ARG A 89 -12.46 -8.27 5.34
C ARG A 89 -13.92 -8.52 5.63
N TYR A 90 -14.61 -7.52 6.16
CA TYR A 90 -16.06 -7.56 6.30
C TYR A 90 -16.75 -7.74 4.95
N ALA A 91 -16.33 -6.99 3.94
CA ALA A 91 -16.88 -7.03 2.58
C ALA A 91 -16.65 -8.40 1.91
N LEU A 92 -15.46 -9.00 2.05
CA LEU A 92 -15.18 -10.35 1.53
C LEU A 92 -16.21 -11.36 2.03
N LYS A 93 -16.49 -11.37 3.33
CA LYS A 93 -17.51 -12.25 3.92
C LYS A 93 -18.92 -11.89 3.45
N ARG A 94 -19.27 -10.61 3.50
CA ARG A 94 -20.62 -10.12 3.14
C ARG A 94 -20.99 -10.39 1.70
N TYR A 95 -20.02 -10.30 0.79
CA TYR A 95 -20.25 -10.46 -0.65
C TYR A 95 -20.00 -11.90 -1.13
N GLY A 96 -19.66 -12.82 -0.22
CA GLY A 96 -19.55 -14.26 -0.50
C GLY A 96 -18.32 -14.64 -1.31
N PHE A 97 -17.19 -13.97 -1.10
CA PHE A 97 -15.92 -14.36 -1.73
C PHE A 97 -15.39 -15.67 -1.14
N HIS A 98 -14.85 -16.52 -2.01
CA HIS A 98 -14.28 -17.82 -1.66
C HIS A 98 -12.74 -17.81 -1.71
N SER A 99 -12.12 -18.89 -1.20
CA SER A 99 -10.66 -19.04 -1.29
C SER A 99 -10.18 -18.95 -2.74
N GLY A 100 -9.10 -18.21 -2.96
CA GLY A 100 -8.55 -17.91 -4.27
C GLY A 100 -9.12 -16.65 -4.94
N GLU A 101 -10.24 -16.11 -4.44
CA GLU A 101 -10.85 -14.87 -4.91
C GLU A 101 -10.52 -13.68 -4.01
N GLY A 102 -10.67 -12.48 -4.53
CA GLY A 102 -10.48 -11.27 -3.74
C GLY A 102 -11.23 -10.08 -4.30
N LEU A 103 -11.19 -9.00 -3.55
CA LEU A 103 -11.72 -7.71 -3.97
C LEU A 103 -10.62 -6.65 -4.03
N TYR A 104 -10.87 -5.62 -4.84
CA TYR A 104 -10.14 -4.37 -4.74
C TYR A 104 -11.10 -3.20 -4.82
N THR A 105 -10.65 -2.06 -4.36
CA THR A 105 -11.44 -0.83 -4.36
C THR A 105 -10.56 0.39 -4.49
N ASP A 106 -11.13 1.45 -5.06
CA ASP A 106 -10.55 2.78 -4.96
C ASP A 106 -10.83 3.30 -3.55
N MET A 107 -9.79 3.67 -2.84
CA MET A 107 -9.88 4.27 -1.52
C MET A 107 -9.45 5.74 -1.57
N ASN A 108 -10.31 6.60 -1.06
CA ASN A 108 -9.96 7.99 -0.76
C ASN A 108 -9.94 8.16 0.75
N ALA A 109 -8.87 8.70 1.29
CA ALA A 109 -8.70 8.93 2.71
C ALA A 109 -8.16 10.33 2.99
N ILE A 110 -8.40 10.83 4.19
CA ILE A 110 -7.82 12.07 4.68
C ILE A 110 -7.03 11.75 5.94
N ARG A 111 -5.73 11.95 5.88
CA ARG A 111 -4.79 11.79 6.99
C ARG A 111 -4.42 13.17 7.52
N ARG A 112 -5.29 13.74 8.34
CA ARG A 112 -5.17 15.14 8.79
C ARG A 112 -3.92 15.44 9.62
N ASP A 113 -3.32 14.43 10.23
CA ASP A 113 -2.14 14.54 11.09
C ASP A 113 -0.86 14.08 10.37
N GLU A 114 -0.88 13.96 9.02
CA GLU A 114 0.28 13.54 8.22
C GLU A 114 1.33 14.65 8.13
N ASP A 115 2.59 14.30 8.33
CA ASP A 115 3.73 15.14 8.02
C ASP A 115 3.99 15.11 6.50
N THR A 116 3.65 16.20 5.83
CA THR A 116 3.70 16.28 4.37
C THR A 116 5.11 16.51 3.84
N ASP A 117 5.48 15.77 2.79
CA ASP A 117 6.74 15.89 2.06
C ASP A 117 6.54 15.61 0.56
N ASN A 118 7.59 15.26 -0.19
CA ASN A 118 7.48 14.94 -1.62
C ASN A 118 6.62 13.71 -1.94
N ILE A 119 6.43 12.80 -0.98
CA ILE A 119 5.75 11.51 -1.17
C ILE A 119 4.61 11.27 -0.18
N HIS A 120 4.43 12.15 0.81
CA HIS A 120 3.34 12.08 1.79
C HIS A 120 2.39 13.25 1.63
N SER A 121 1.09 12.96 1.58
CA SER A 121 0.02 13.93 1.40
C SER A 121 -1.10 13.69 2.41
N ILE A 122 -1.79 14.78 2.79
CA ILE A 122 -3.01 14.71 3.62
C ILE A 122 -4.12 13.94 2.91
N TYR A 123 -4.29 14.16 1.60
CA TYR A 123 -5.21 13.39 0.77
C TYR A 123 -4.52 12.15 0.22
N VAL A 124 -5.15 11.00 0.41
CA VAL A 124 -4.66 9.70 -0.08
C VAL A 124 -5.66 9.12 -1.06
N ASP A 125 -5.19 8.82 -2.26
CA ASP A 125 -5.89 8.12 -3.32
C ASP A 125 -5.10 6.87 -3.66
N GLN A 126 -5.62 5.70 -3.31
CA GLN A 126 -4.91 4.43 -3.51
C GLN A 126 -5.86 3.30 -3.92
N TRP A 127 -5.32 2.27 -4.55
CA TRP A 127 -6.01 0.98 -4.62
C TRP A 127 -5.71 0.17 -3.39
N ASP A 128 -6.73 -0.44 -2.90
CA ASP A 128 -6.65 -1.28 -1.72
C ASP A 128 -7.30 -2.62 -2.02
N TRP A 129 -6.61 -3.71 -1.80
CA TRP A 129 -7.10 -5.04 -2.14
C TRP A 129 -6.99 -6.01 -0.96
N GLU A 130 -7.80 -7.06 -1.01
CA GLU A 130 -7.80 -8.15 -0.04
C GLU A 130 -8.18 -9.45 -0.76
N LYS A 131 -7.51 -10.57 -0.45
CA LYS A 131 -7.76 -11.87 -1.07
C LYS A 131 -8.00 -12.93 0.00
N VAL A 132 -8.97 -13.82 -0.24
CA VAL A 132 -9.23 -14.97 0.62
C VAL A 132 -8.24 -16.07 0.30
N ILE A 133 -7.54 -16.56 1.32
CA ILE A 133 -6.68 -17.74 1.27
C ILE A 133 -7.12 -18.74 2.32
N SER A 134 -6.86 -20.03 2.11
CA SER A 134 -7.09 -21.05 3.12
C SER A 134 -6.05 -20.95 4.25
N LYS A 135 -6.27 -21.68 5.33
CA LYS A 135 -5.31 -21.74 6.45
C LYS A 135 -3.99 -22.38 6.01
N GLU A 136 -4.07 -23.38 5.16
CA GLU A 136 -2.93 -24.13 4.62
C GLU A 136 -2.08 -23.26 3.67
N GLU A 137 -2.74 -22.35 2.93
CA GLU A 137 -2.09 -21.37 2.05
C GLU A 137 -1.39 -20.24 2.81
N ARG A 138 -1.58 -20.13 4.13
CA ARG A 138 -0.88 -19.11 4.95
C ARG A 138 0.56 -19.52 5.24
N ASN A 139 1.39 -19.52 4.22
CA ASN A 139 2.80 -19.93 4.26
C ASN A 139 3.66 -18.99 3.39
N MET A 140 4.98 -19.17 3.45
CA MET A 140 5.95 -18.35 2.72
C MET A 140 5.87 -18.54 1.20
N GLU A 141 5.52 -19.71 0.74
CA GLU A 141 5.40 -20.01 -0.70
C GLU A 141 4.25 -19.19 -1.30
N THR A 142 3.08 -19.19 -0.69
CA THR A 142 1.93 -18.38 -1.11
C THR A 142 2.24 -16.89 -1.05
N LEU A 143 2.95 -16.44 -0.01
CA LEU A 143 3.38 -15.05 0.11
C LEU A 143 4.30 -14.65 -1.06
N GLN A 144 5.35 -15.42 -1.30
CA GLN A 144 6.30 -15.15 -2.39
C GLN A 144 5.64 -15.23 -3.76
N TYR A 145 4.75 -16.21 -3.98
CA TYR A 145 3.97 -16.30 -5.21
C TYR A 145 3.13 -15.04 -5.43
N THR A 146 2.41 -14.59 -4.40
CA THR A 146 1.58 -13.39 -4.47
C THR A 146 2.42 -12.13 -4.76
N VAL A 147 3.56 -11.99 -4.08
CA VAL A 147 4.48 -10.87 -4.32
C VAL A 147 5.00 -10.86 -5.75
N ARG A 148 5.39 -12.01 -6.30
CA ARG A 148 5.82 -12.11 -7.72
C ARG A 148 4.70 -11.71 -8.67
N LYS A 149 3.43 -12.04 -8.37
CA LYS A 149 2.28 -11.62 -9.18
C LYS A 149 2.06 -10.11 -9.16
N VAL A 150 2.17 -9.49 -7.99
CA VAL A 150 2.12 -8.03 -7.85
C VAL A 150 3.29 -7.37 -8.60
N TYR A 151 4.48 -7.91 -8.44
CA TYR A 151 5.68 -7.40 -9.09
C TYR A 151 5.61 -7.50 -10.63
N ALA A 152 5.08 -8.60 -11.14
CA ALA A 152 4.84 -8.75 -12.58
C ALA A 152 3.87 -7.67 -13.12
N ALA A 153 2.81 -7.35 -12.38
CA ALA A 153 1.89 -6.27 -12.75
C ALA A 153 2.57 -4.88 -12.72
N LEU A 154 3.48 -4.64 -11.77
CA LEU A 154 4.28 -3.40 -11.72
C LEU A 154 5.20 -3.30 -12.93
N ARG A 155 5.92 -4.36 -13.28
CA ARG A 155 6.81 -4.40 -14.46
C ARG A 155 6.04 -4.21 -15.76
N GLU A 156 4.91 -4.91 -15.93
CA GLU A 156 4.04 -4.75 -17.09
C GLU A 156 3.58 -3.28 -17.23
N THR A 157 3.27 -2.62 -16.11
CA THR A 157 2.88 -1.21 -16.11
C THR A 157 4.05 -0.30 -16.44
N GLU A 158 5.24 -0.55 -15.90
CA GLU A 158 6.46 0.19 -16.22
C GLU A 158 6.79 0.09 -17.72
N GLU A 159 6.75 -1.10 -18.28
CA GLU A 159 6.96 -1.33 -19.71
C GLU A 159 5.91 -0.63 -20.59
N TYR A 160 4.64 -0.65 -20.17
CA TYR A 160 3.58 0.07 -20.86
C TYR A 160 3.85 1.57 -20.89
N ILE A 161 4.19 2.16 -19.74
CA ILE A 161 4.45 3.60 -19.61
C ILE A 161 5.72 4.02 -20.34
N SER A 162 6.80 3.23 -20.30
CA SER A 162 8.03 3.56 -21.03
C SER A 162 7.86 3.55 -22.56
N ARG A 163 6.98 2.69 -23.08
CA ARG A 163 6.60 2.73 -24.51
C ARG A 163 5.75 3.94 -24.86
N ARG A 164 4.98 4.44 -23.91
CA ARG A 164 4.09 5.59 -24.09
C ARG A 164 4.82 6.93 -23.95
N TYR A 165 5.79 6.99 -23.06
CA TYR A 165 6.56 8.17 -22.70
C TYR A 165 8.05 7.88 -22.85
N ASN A 166 8.63 8.25 -23.99
CA ASN A 166 9.97 7.88 -24.44
C ASN A 166 11.14 8.47 -23.60
N TYR A 167 10.86 9.29 -22.59
CA TYR A 167 11.82 9.80 -21.63
C TYR A 167 11.84 9.02 -20.30
N ILE A 168 11.00 7.96 -20.20
CA ILE A 168 10.97 7.06 -19.03
C ILE A 168 11.63 5.75 -19.43
N ASP A 169 12.78 5.48 -18.83
CA ASP A 169 13.46 4.20 -18.98
C ASP A 169 13.00 3.22 -17.89
N PRO A 170 12.74 1.94 -18.24
CA PRO A 170 12.46 0.92 -17.24
C PRO A 170 13.64 0.74 -16.28
N ILE A 171 13.38 0.70 -15.00
CA ILE A 171 14.39 0.55 -13.94
C ILE A 171 14.20 -0.70 -13.08
N LEU A 172 13.02 -1.34 -13.17
CA LEU A 172 12.71 -2.52 -12.38
C LEU A 172 13.49 -3.74 -12.91
N PRO A 173 14.24 -4.46 -12.06
CA PRO A 173 14.93 -5.68 -12.46
C PRO A 173 13.95 -6.78 -12.89
N GLU A 174 14.46 -7.80 -13.56
CA GLU A 174 13.64 -8.93 -14.03
C GLU A 174 12.95 -9.66 -12.89
N GLU A 175 13.64 -9.82 -11.76
CA GLU A 175 13.13 -10.49 -10.57
C GLU A 175 13.22 -9.61 -9.34
N ILE A 176 12.24 -9.74 -8.45
CA ILE A 176 12.27 -9.14 -7.13
C ILE A 176 13.09 -9.98 -6.16
N THR A 177 13.95 -9.34 -5.38
CA THR A 177 14.74 -10.01 -4.32
C THR A 177 13.92 -10.13 -3.04
N PHE A 178 13.91 -11.33 -2.44
CA PHE A 178 13.30 -11.59 -1.12
C PHE A 178 14.37 -11.60 -0.05
N ILE A 179 14.12 -10.90 1.05
CA ILE A 179 15.00 -10.85 2.21
C ILE A 179 14.17 -10.70 3.49
N THR A 180 14.63 -11.27 4.59
CA THR A 180 14.04 -11.03 5.91
C THR A 180 14.67 -9.80 6.55
N SER A 181 13.95 -9.17 7.48
CA SER A 181 14.49 -8.05 8.26
C SER A 181 15.74 -8.43 9.06
N GLN A 182 15.85 -9.70 9.52
CA GLN A 182 17.03 -10.17 10.20
C GLN A 182 18.24 -10.35 9.29
N GLU A 183 18.05 -10.91 8.09
CA GLU A 183 19.13 -11.00 7.09
C GLU A 183 19.62 -9.61 6.72
N LEU A 184 18.69 -8.65 6.59
CA LEU A 184 19.03 -7.26 6.28
C LEU A 184 19.84 -6.60 7.42
N GLU A 185 19.51 -6.87 8.68
CA GLU A 185 20.29 -6.44 9.84
C GLU A 185 21.70 -7.07 9.82
N ASN A 186 21.81 -8.36 9.54
CA ASN A 186 23.08 -9.06 9.48
C ASN A 186 24.00 -8.50 8.38
N LEU A 187 23.43 -8.09 7.23
CA LEU A 187 24.18 -7.44 6.15
C LEU A 187 24.69 -6.03 6.51
N TYR A 188 23.88 -5.28 7.26
CA TYR A 188 24.17 -3.88 7.60
C TYR A 188 23.94 -3.60 9.10
N PRO A 189 24.73 -4.22 10.00
CA PRO A 189 24.45 -4.19 11.43
C PRO A 189 24.53 -2.80 12.07
N SER A 190 25.37 -1.92 11.52
CA SER A 190 25.55 -0.55 12.03
C SER A 190 24.61 0.49 11.39
N SER A 191 23.64 0.05 10.61
CA SER A 191 22.71 0.95 9.88
C SER A 191 21.34 0.96 10.54
N THR A 192 20.66 2.08 10.46
CA THR A 192 19.23 2.17 10.81
C THR A 192 18.37 1.37 9.82
N PRO A 193 17.12 1.00 10.18
CA PRO A 193 16.23 0.29 9.26
C PRO A 193 16.09 0.97 7.90
N LYS A 194 15.90 2.29 7.84
CA LYS A 194 15.79 3.07 6.59
C LYS A 194 17.08 3.05 5.77
N GLU A 195 18.23 3.12 6.43
CA GLU A 195 19.52 3.02 5.72
C GLU A 195 19.76 1.61 5.17
N ARG A 196 19.33 0.57 5.89
CA ARG A 196 19.37 -0.82 5.43
C ARG A 196 18.52 -1.00 4.17
N GLU A 197 17.29 -0.50 4.18
CA GLU A 197 16.38 -0.49 3.02
C GLU A 197 17.01 0.21 1.81
N TYR A 198 17.53 1.41 2.01
CA TYR A 198 18.17 2.18 0.95
C TYR A 198 19.36 1.43 0.33
N LYS A 199 20.23 0.83 1.16
CA LYS A 199 21.41 0.11 0.70
C LYS A 199 21.05 -1.12 -0.14
N ILE A 200 20.12 -1.93 0.35
CA ILE A 200 19.73 -3.16 -0.36
C ILE A 200 18.97 -2.85 -1.65
N VAL A 201 18.09 -1.85 -1.65
CA VAL A 201 17.38 -1.43 -2.88
C VAL A 201 18.36 -0.84 -3.91
N LYS A 202 19.35 -0.07 -3.47
CA LYS A 202 20.41 0.45 -4.36
C LYS A 202 21.20 -0.69 -5.01
N GLU A 203 21.41 -1.82 -4.32
CA GLU A 203 22.15 -2.97 -4.84
C GLU A 203 21.27 -3.86 -5.74
N LYS A 204 20.02 -4.13 -5.33
CA LYS A 204 19.15 -5.14 -5.95
C LYS A 204 18.07 -4.55 -6.87
N GLY A 205 17.84 -3.25 -6.84
CA GLY A 205 16.80 -2.57 -7.61
C GLY A 205 15.39 -2.71 -7.03
N ALA A 206 14.94 -3.94 -6.76
CA ALA A 206 13.63 -4.23 -6.16
C ALA A 206 13.73 -5.30 -5.07
N VAL A 207 13.12 -5.04 -3.93
CA VAL A 207 13.25 -5.91 -2.75
C VAL A 207 11.91 -6.06 -2.04
N PHE A 208 11.59 -7.28 -1.60
CA PHE A 208 10.51 -7.56 -0.66
C PHE A 208 11.11 -7.95 0.69
N ILE A 209 10.92 -7.09 1.70
CA ILE A 209 11.42 -7.33 3.05
C ILE A 209 10.30 -7.96 3.88
N SER A 210 10.55 -9.15 4.42
CA SER A 210 9.60 -9.89 5.24
C SER A 210 9.95 -9.81 6.74
N GLN A 211 8.99 -10.16 7.61
CA GLN A 211 9.14 -10.23 9.07
C GLN A 211 9.50 -8.89 9.74
N ILE A 212 9.09 -7.76 9.14
CA ILE A 212 9.47 -6.41 9.58
C ILE A 212 9.03 -6.03 11.00
N GLY A 213 7.98 -6.65 11.54
CA GLY A 213 7.48 -6.41 12.91
C GLY A 213 8.02 -7.38 13.96
N LYS A 214 8.86 -8.33 13.55
CA LYS A 214 9.50 -9.26 14.50
C LYS A 214 10.67 -8.56 15.20
N GLU A 215 10.90 -8.90 16.46
CA GLU A 215 12.09 -8.49 17.20
C GLU A 215 13.33 -9.11 16.55
N LEU A 216 14.32 -8.29 16.27
CA LEU A 216 15.60 -8.64 15.70
C LEU A 216 16.57 -9.13 16.80
N ILE A 217 17.69 -9.71 16.42
CA ILE A 217 18.72 -10.17 17.37
C ILE A 217 19.26 -8.99 18.21
N SER A 218 19.29 -7.78 17.66
CA SER A 218 19.66 -6.55 18.38
C SER A 218 18.66 -6.15 19.48
N GLY A 219 17.47 -6.76 19.55
CA GLY A 219 16.38 -6.36 20.43
C GLY A 219 15.49 -5.25 19.85
N GLU A 220 15.81 -4.73 18.68
CA GLU A 220 15.01 -3.72 17.98
C GLU A 220 14.02 -4.36 17.00
N LYS A 221 13.06 -3.56 16.49
CA LYS A 221 12.17 -3.93 15.38
C LYS A 221 12.55 -3.16 14.15
N HIS A 222 12.41 -3.81 13.00
CA HIS A 222 12.63 -3.10 11.73
C HIS A 222 11.53 -2.04 11.49
N ASP A 223 10.25 -2.40 11.74
CA ASP A 223 9.11 -1.49 11.69
C ASP A 223 8.13 -1.80 12.81
N GLY A 224 7.73 -0.79 13.57
CA GLY A 224 6.81 -0.93 14.69
C GLY A 224 5.34 -1.13 14.29
N ARG A 225 4.96 -0.81 13.04
CA ARG A 225 3.57 -0.88 12.57
C ARG A 225 3.10 -2.30 12.22
N ALA A 226 4.01 -3.16 11.81
CA ALA A 226 3.68 -4.50 11.32
C ALA A 226 2.91 -5.40 12.33
N PRO A 227 3.18 -5.41 13.65
CA PRO A 227 2.42 -6.22 14.59
C PRO A 227 0.97 -5.81 14.73
N VAL A 228 0.65 -4.52 14.59
CA VAL A 228 -0.70 -3.96 14.78
C VAL A 228 -1.63 -4.42 13.66
N SER A 229 -1.17 -4.49 12.44
CA SER A 229 -1.96 -4.89 11.27
C SER A 229 -2.45 -6.32 11.30
N TYR A 230 -1.76 -7.22 12.00
CA TYR A 230 -2.02 -8.67 11.96
C TYR A 230 -2.63 -9.25 13.24
N THR A 231 -2.52 -8.59 14.38
CA THR A 231 -3.03 -9.09 15.65
C THR A 231 -4.54 -8.97 15.80
N HIS A 232 -5.19 -8.05 15.14
CA HIS A 232 -6.65 -7.88 15.14
C HIS A 232 -7.39 -8.87 14.23
N LEU A 233 -6.70 -9.84 13.64
CA LEU A 233 -7.25 -10.86 12.75
C LEU A 233 -7.56 -12.18 13.42
N ARG A 234 -7.37 -12.29 14.73
CA ARG A 234 -7.79 -13.45 15.50
C ARG A 234 -9.18 -13.21 16.09
N ALA A 235 -10.17 -13.29 15.24
CA ALA A 235 -11.54 -13.55 15.65
C ALA A 235 -12.13 -14.61 14.74
#